data_3ec9ab7ee0bd5b61a419a65a0e9a8fe0
#
_entry.id   3ec9ab7ee0bd5b61a419a65a0e9a8fe0
#
_cell.length_a   1.000
_cell.length_b   1.000
_cell.length_c   1.000
_cell.angle_alpha   90.00
_cell.angle_beta   90.00
_cell.angle_gamma   90.00
#
_symmetry.space_group_name_H-M   'P 1'
#
loop_
_entity.id
_entity.type
_entity.pdbx_description
1 polymer ?
#
loop_
_entity_poly.entity_id
_entity_poly.type
_entity_poly.pdbx_seq_one_letter_code
_entity_poly.pdbx_strand_id
1 'polypeptide(L)'
;VVAIPVVLLTVGMIWVLWSRIPSEMAPLEDRSSISINTRGAEGVTYEYIRDYTEDINRLVDSLVPEAEAITARVSSGSGNVRISLRDIADRDRSQMEIAEELSKAVRSKTMARAFVQQQSTFGGRRSQMPVQYVLQATNLEKLQQVLPEFMAKVYESPVFQMADVDLKFSKP
;
A
#
# COMPACT_ATOMS: atom_id res chain seq x y z
N VAL A 1 -0.38 -38.22 39.96
CA VAL A 1 0.89 -38.33 39.19
C VAL A 1 0.68 -38.01 37.72
N VAL A 2 -0.49 -38.25 37.12
CA VAL A 2 -0.78 -37.98 35.69
C VAL A 2 -0.97 -36.49 35.37
N ALA A 3 -1.35 -35.67 36.33
CA ALA A 3 -1.62 -34.23 36.10
C ALA A 3 -0.37 -33.43 35.69
N ILE A 4 0.80 -33.71 36.23
CA ILE A 4 2.03 -32.99 35.93
C ILE A 4 2.45 -33.11 34.44
N PRO A 5 2.52 -34.34 33.86
CA PRO A 5 2.85 -34.48 32.45
C PRO A 5 1.80 -33.85 31.51
N VAL A 6 0.51 -33.89 31.90
CA VAL A 6 -0.54 -33.22 31.10
C VAL A 6 -0.35 -31.69 31.09
N VAL A 7 -0.05 -31.10 32.26
CA VAL A 7 0.24 -29.63 32.33
C VAL A 7 1.48 -29.25 31.52
N LEU A 8 2.56 -30.02 31.61
CA LEU A 8 3.77 -29.76 30.82
C LEU A 8 3.51 -29.88 29.32
N LEU A 9 2.72 -30.87 28.91
CA LEU A 9 2.37 -31.04 27.49
C LEU A 9 1.50 -29.88 27.00
N THR A 10 0.51 -29.43 27.79
CA THR A 10 -0.33 -28.27 27.41
C THR A 10 0.47 -26.99 27.34
N VAL A 11 1.37 -26.70 28.27
CA VAL A 11 2.26 -25.54 28.25
C VAL A 11 3.18 -25.56 27.02
N GLY A 12 3.78 -26.75 26.74
CA GLY A 12 4.60 -26.94 25.55
C GLY A 12 3.82 -26.70 24.24
N MET A 13 2.59 -27.19 24.18
CA MET A 13 1.73 -27.01 23.02
C MET A 13 1.30 -25.55 22.84
N ILE A 14 0.99 -24.83 23.92
CA ILE A 14 0.70 -23.39 23.88
C ILE A 14 1.93 -22.61 23.37
N TRP A 15 3.13 -22.94 23.85
CA TRP A 15 4.36 -22.27 23.41
C TRP A 15 4.64 -22.49 21.93
N VAL A 16 4.46 -23.70 21.41
CA VAL A 16 4.60 -24.04 19.99
C VAL A 16 3.56 -23.30 19.14
N LEU A 17 2.29 -23.30 19.57
CA LEU A 17 1.22 -22.60 18.88
C LEU A 17 1.49 -21.08 18.84
N TRP A 18 1.88 -20.48 19.96
CA TRP A 18 2.20 -19.07 20.05
C TRP A 18 3.34 -18.66 19.10
N SER A 19 4.36 -19.51 18.96
CA SER A 19 5.48 -19.22 18.06
C SER A 19 5.15 -19.39 16.56
N ARG A 20 4.04 -20.09 16.24
CA ARG A 20 3.62 -20.38 14.87
C ARG A 20 2.49 -19.51 14.36
N ILE A 21 1.74 -18.90 15.26
CA ILE A 21 0.63 -18.00 14.88
C ILE A 21 1.22 -16.64 14.53
N PRO A 22 1.07 -16.17 13.27
CA PRO A 22 1.49 -14.83 12.90
C PRO A 22 0.68 -13.82 13.72
N SER A 23 1.40 -12.85 14.32
CA SER A 23 0.80 -11.76 15.08
C SER A 23 0.36 -10.66 14.13
N GLU A 24 -0.82 -10.78 13.56
CA GLU A 24 -1.43 -9.74 12.76
C GLU A 24 -2.57 -9.08 13.55
N MET A 25 -2.62 -7.74 13.54
CA MET A 25 -3.70 -7.02 14.24
C MET A 25 -5.06 -7.25 13.58
N ALA A 26 -5.10 -7.40 12.27
CA ALA A 26 -6.26 -7.86 11.52
C ALA A 26 -5.82 -8.30 10.12
N PRO A 27 -6.28 -9.46 9.61
CA PRO A 27 -6.10 -9.82 8.22
C PRO A 27 -6.82 -8.82 7.31
N LEU A 28 -6.29 -8.65 6.10
CA LEU A 28 -6.97 -7.88 5.06
C LEU A 28 -8.26 -8.61 4.67
N GLU A 29 -9.39 -7.97 4.91
CA GLU A 29 -10.68 -8.47 4.47
C GLU A 29 -10.94 -8.07 3.01
N ASP A 30 -11.58 -8.96 2.27
CA ASP A 30 -12.08 -8.63 0.95
C ASP A 30 -13.31 -7.72 1.10
N ARG A 31 -13.14 -6.45 0.72
CA ARG A 31 -14.17 -5.42 0.76
C ARG A 31 -14.63 -4.99 -0.62
N SER A 32 -14.29 -5.76 -1.63
CA SER A 32 -14.61 -5.48 -3.02
C SER A 32 -14.18 -4.06 -3.46
N SER A 33 -13.09 -3.53 -2.88
CA SER A 33 -12.62 -2.17 -3.17
C SER A 33 -11.10 -2.08 -3.18
N ILE A 34 -10.56 -1.63 -4.30
CA ILE A 34 -9.13 -1.37 -4.52
C ILE A 34 -8.96 0.09 -4.90
N SER A 35 -7.88 0.72 -4.45
CA SER A 35 -7.53 2.08 -4.85
C SER A 35 -6.11 2.11 -5.41
N ILE A 36 -5.91 2.80 -6.53
CA ILE A 36 -4.58 3.08 -7.07
C ILE A 36 -4.34 4.57 -6.89
N ASN A 37 -3.31 4.89 -6.13
CA ASN A 37 -2.91 6.28 -5.93
C ASN A 37 -1.72 6.58 -6.83
N THR A 38 -1.81 7.67 -7.58
CA THR A 38 -0.73 8.16 -8.43
C THR A 38 -0.18 9.45 -7.84
N ARG A 39 1.14 9.61 -7.83
CA ARG A 39 1.80 10.82 -7.38
C ARG A 39 2.87 11.22 -8.38
N GLY A 40 2.75 12.41 -8.91
CA GLY A 40 3.74 13.02 -9.78
C GLY A 40 4.96 13.54 -9.01
N ALA A 41 6.05 13.77 -9.71
CA ALA A 41 7.19 14.51 -9.18
C ALA A 41 6.80 15.97 -8.88
N GLU A 42 7.63 16.69 -8.12
CA GLU A 42 7.40 18.11 -7.90
C GLU A 42 7.42 18.89 -9.23
N GLY A 43 6.46 19.82 -9.38
CA GLY A 43 6.36 20.66 -10.56
C GLY A 43 5.65 20.03 -11.76
N VAL A 44 5.14 18.81 -11.67
CA VAL A 44 4.35 18.25 -12.78
C VAL A 44 3.04 19.01 -12.98
N THR A 45 2.65 19.15 -14.25
CA THR A 45 1.39 19.81 -14.62
C THR A 45 0.19 18.92 -14.30
N TYR A 46 -0.97 19.55 -14.20
CA TYR A 46 -2.24 18.84 -14.05
C TYR A 46 -2.50 17.88 -15.21
N GLU A 47 -2.22 18.33 -16.44
CA GLU A 47 -2.41 17.53 -17.66
C GLU A 47 -1.59 16.25 -17.63
N TYR A 48 -0.34 16.33 -17.19
CA TYR A 48 0.53 15.16 -17.07
C TYR A 48 -0.05 14.10 -16.10
N ILE A 49 -0.53 14.54 -14.93
CA ILE A 49 -1.14 13.62 -13.96
C ILE A 49 -2.48 13.08 -14.45
N ARG A 50 -3.26 13.90 -15.16
CA ARG A 50 -4.51 13.49 -15.78
C ARG A 50 -4.25 12.36 -16.79
N ASP A 51 -3.36 12.59 -17.75
CA ASP A 51 -3.05 11.63 -18.82
C ASP A 51 -2.50 10.33 -18.24
N TYR A 52 -1.62 10.42 -17.25
CA TYR A 52 -1.14 9.24 -16.53
C TYR A 52 -2.25 8.50 -15.78
N THR A 53 -3.16 9.22 -15.11
CA THR A 53 -4.29 8.61 -14.39
C THR A 53 -5.27 7.95 -15.37
N GLU A 54 -5.47 8.53 -16.56
CA GLU A 54 -6.25 7.92 -17.63
C GLU A 54 -5.61 6.64 -18.15
N ASP A 55 -4.28 6.61 -18.31
CA ASP A 55 -3.55 5.40 -18.72
C ASP A 55 -3.67 4.28 -17.68
N ILE A 56 -3.64 4.63 -16.40
CA ILE A 56 -3.92 3.68 -15.32
C ILE A 56 -5.37 3.20 -15.36
N ASN A 57 -6.31 4.10 -15.62
CA ASN A 57 -7.73 3.74 -15.75
C ASN A 57 -7.97 2.74 -16.89
N ARG A 58 -7.36 2.96 -18.07
CA ARG A 58 -7.44 2.02 -19.21
C ARG A 58 -6.77 0.67 -18.88
N LEU A 59 -5.65 0.70 -18.17
CA LEU A 59 -4.98 -0.51 -17.71
C LEU A 59 -5.89 -1.34 -16.80
N VAL A 60 -6.54 -0.69 -15.83
CA VAL A 60 -7.50 -1.32 -14.92
C VAL A 60 -8.67 -1.93 -15.70
N ASP A 61 -9.26 -1.17 -16.62
CA ASP A 61 -10.38 -1.64 -17.43
C ASP A 61 -10.03 -2.90 -18.26
N SER A 62 -8.78 -2.99 -18.72
CA SER A 62 -8.30 -4.15 -19.47
C SER A 62 -7.96 -5.38 -18.61
N LEU A 63 -7.53 -5.18 -17.36
CA LEU A 63 -7.04 -6.27 -16.49
C LEU A 63 -8.09 -6.77 -15.48
N VAL A 64 -9.11 -5.96 -15.19
CA VAL A 64 -10.09 -6.25 -14.13
C VAL A 64 -11.51 -6.28 -14.70
N PRO A 65 -11.90 -7.35 -15.40
CA PRO A 65 -13.26 -7.51 -15.91
C PRO A 65 -14.30 -7.65 -14.78
N GLU A 66 -13.86 -7.94 -13.57
CA GLU A 66 -14.72 -8.00 -12.37
C GLU A 66 -15.04 -6.63 -11.77
N ALA A 67 -14.52 -5.55 -12.36
CA ALA A 67 -14.88 -4.19 -11.91
C ALA A 67 -16.35 -3.90 -12.23
N GLU A 68 -17.10 -3.49 -11.21
CA GLU A 68 -18.46 -2.98 -11.34
C GLU A 68 -18.46 -1.50 -11.67
N ALA A 69 -17.56 -0.75 -11.03
CA ALA A 69 -17.38 0.67 -11.27
C ALA A 69 -15.92 1.09 -11.08
N ILE A 70 -15.44 1.95 -11.96
CA ILE A 70 -14.12 2.57 -11.87
C ILE A 70 -14.32 4.08 -11.79
N THR A 71 -13.76 4.70 -10.77
CA THR A 71 -13.84 6.15 -10.55
C THR A 71 -12.44 6.74 -10.51
N ALA A 72 -12.10 7.58 -11.47
CA ALA A 72 -10.86 8.31 -11.50
C ALA A 72 -11.06 9.74 -10.96
N ARG A 73 -10.17 10.17 -10.07
CA ARG A 73 -10.12 11.54 -9.56
C ARG A 73 -8.71 12.07 -9.71
N VAL A 74 -8.59 13.25 -10.30
CA VAL A 74 -7.32 13.93 -10.52
C VAL A 74 -7.27 15.22 -9.73
N SER A 75 -6.15 15.49 -9.11
CA SER A 75 -5.86 16.72 -8.39
C SER A 75 -4.47 17.23 -8.81
N SER A 76 -4.11 18.45 -8.45
CA SER A 76 -2.79 18.99 -8.76
C SER A 76 -1.69 18.10 -8.14
N GLY A 77 -0.88 17.45 -8.98
CA GLY A 77 0.22 16.58 -8.59
C GLY A 77 -0.13 15.18 -8.13
N SER A 78 -1.41 14.79 -8.11
CA SER A 78 -1.84 13.45 -7.69
C SER A 78 -3.12 13.00 -8.37
N GLY A 79 -3.28 11.69 -8.54
CA GLY A 79 -4.50 11.06 -9.00
C GLY A 79 -4.88 9.87 -8.10
N ASN A 80 -6.12 9.49 -8.15
CA ASN A 80 -6.64 8.33 -7.48
C ASN A 80 -7.64 7.61 -8.39
N VAL A 81 -7.41 6.35 -8.64
CA VAL A 81 -8.35 5.46 -9.33
C VAL A 81 -8.91 4.49 -8.30
N ARG A 82 -10.20 4.57 -8.07
CA ARG A 82 -10.93 3.65 -7.19
C ARG A 82 -11.69 2.64 -8.03
N ILE A 83 -11.52 1.39 -7.70
CA ILE A 83 -12.14 0.25 -8.35
C ILE A 83 -13.10 -0.37 -7.34
N SER A 84 -14.37 -0.43 -7.67
CA SER A 84 -15.37 -1.22 -6.95
C SER A 84 -15.54 -2.53 -7.71
N LEU A 85 -15.26 -3.65 -7.04
CA LEU A 85 -15.41 -4.98 -7.60
C LEU A 85 -16.83 -5.49 -7.34
N ARG A 86 -17.30 -6.41 -8.17
CA ARG A 86 -18.51 -7.17 -7.91
C ARG A 86 -18.40 -7.92 -6.58
N ASP A 87 -19.53 -8.37 -6.07
CA ASP A 87 -19.54 -9.18 -4.84
C ASP A 87 -18.61 -10.40 -4.99
N ILE A 88 -18.03 -10.84 -3.87
CA ILE A 88 -17.12 -11.98 -3.83
C ILE A 88 -17.78 -13.27 -4.38
N ALA A 89 -19.09 -13.38 -4.24
CA ALA A 89 -19.86 -14.51 -4.77
C ALA A 89 -19.98 -14.52 -6.31
N ASP A 90 -19.80 -13.37 -6.96
CA ASP A 90 -19.99 -13.16 -8.39
C ASP A 90 -18.67 -13.00 -9.16
N ARG A 91 -17.54 -13.37 -8.56
CA ARG A 91 -16.20 -13.28 -9.17
C ARG A 91 -15.32 -14.48 -8.82
N ASP A 92 -14.46 -14.85 -9.76
CA ASP A 92 -13.54 -15.98 -9.59
C ASP A 92 -12.27 -15.61 -8.82
N ARG A 93 -11.80 -14.33 -8.93
CA ARG A 93 -10.57 -13.84 -8.31
C ARG A 93 -10.87 -13.06 -7.03
N SER A 94 -10.08 -13.30 -5.98
CA SER A 94 -10.13 -12.50 -4.76
C SER A 94 -9.60 -11.08 -4.99
N GLN A 95 -10.01 -10.13 -4.13
CA GLN A 95 -9.47 -8.77 -4.14
C GLN A 95 -7.93 -8.76 -4.02
N MET A 96 -7.36 -9.69 -3.25
CA MET A 96 -5.90 -9.78 -3.05
C MET A 96 -5.18 -10.18 -4.34
N GLU A 97 -5.68 -11.17 -5.07
CA GLU A 97 -5.11 -11.61 -6.35
C GLU A 97 -5.17 -10.48 -7.39
N ILE A 98 -6.31 -9.80 -7.50
CA ILE A 98 -6.47 -8.65 -8.39
C ILE A 98 -5.51 -7.52 -8.01
N ALA A 99 -5.38 -7.21 -6.71
CA ALA A 99 -4.48 -6.17 -6.24
C ALA A 99 -3.00 -6.50 -6.49
N GLU A 100 -2.60 -7.78 -6.39
CA GLU A 100 -1.24 -8.22 -6.70
C GLU A 100 -0.94 -8.09 -8.20
N GLU A 101 -1.85 -8.51 -9.06
CA GLU A 101 -1.73 -8.37 -10.51
C GLU A 101 -1.64 -6.91 -10.93
N LEU A 102 -2.54 -6.06 -10.42
CA LEU A 102 -2.49 -4.62 -10.64
C LEU A 102 -1.18 -4.00 -10.14
N SER A 103 -0.67 -4.44 -8.99
CA SER A 103 0.61 -3.94 -8.45
C SER A 103 1.78 -4.26 -9.38
N LYS A 104 1.81 -5.45 -9.97
CA LYS A 104 2.82 -5.84 -10.96
C LYS A 104 2.70 -5.01 -12.24
N ALA A 105 1.48 -4.83 -12.75
CA ALA A 105 1.22 -4.08 -13.98
C ALA A 105 1.53 -2.58 -13.82
N VAL A 106 1.15 -1.98 -12.69
CA VAL A 106 1.38 -0.57 -12.41
C VAL A 106 2.88 -0.27 -12.21
N ARG A 107 3.65 -1.17 -11.60
CA ARG A 107 5.11 -1.02 -11.46
C ARG A 107 5.85 -0.95 -12.80
N SER A 108 5.32 -1.54 -13.85
CA SER A 108 5.91 -1.47 -15.19
C SER A 108 5.76 -0.08 -15.83
N LYS A 109 4.88 0.77 -15.28
CA LYS A 109 4.64 2.14 -15.76
C LYS A 109 5.55 3.12 -15.04
N THR A 110 6.54 3.66 -15.73
CA THR A 110 7.62 4.50 -15.16
C THR A 110 7.34 6.00 -15.17
N MET A 111 6.23 6.47 -15.74
CA MET A 111 5.96 7.90 -15.95
C MET A 111 5.69 8.68 -14.65
N ALA A 112 5.08 8.05 -13.64
CA ALA A 112 4.86 8.61 -12.31
C ALA A 112 4.84 7.49 -11.27
N ARG A 113 4.90 7.85 -9.99
CA ARG A 113 4.77 6.86 -8.92
C ARG A 113 3.30 6.49 -8.77
N ALA A 114 2.99 5.21 -8.94
CA ALA A 114 1.67 4.68 -8.69
C ALA A 114 1.75 3.46 -7.77
N PHE A 115 0.80 3.33 -6.87
CA PHE A 115 0.74 2.23 -5.92
C PHE A 115 -0.70 1.79 -5.68
N VAL A 116 -0.86 0.48 -5.62
CA VAL A 116 -2.14 -0.18 -5.34
C VAL A 116 -2.31 -0.29 -3.84
N GLN A 117 -3.46 0.12 -3.35
CA GLN A 117 -3.80 0.09 -1.95
C GLN A 117 -5.13 -0.61 -1.74
N GLN A 118 -5.16 -1.53 -0.80
CA GLN A 118 -6.37 -2.16 -0.29
C GLN A 118 -6.82 -1.46 0.99
N GLN A 119 -8.12 -1.41 1.21
CA GLN A 119 -8.67 -0.82 2.44
C GLN A 119 -8.33 -1.69 3.64
N SER A 120 -7.63 -1.12 4.61
CA SER A 120 -7.35 -1.78 5.88
C SER A 120 -8.63 -1.95 6.71
N THR A 121 -8.78 -3.09 7.38
CA THR A 121 -9.91 -3.36 8.29
C THR A 121 -9.90 -2.46 9.51
N PHE A 122 -8.71 -2.16 10.01
CA PHE A 122 -8.50 -1.22 11.12
C PHE A 122 -7.62 -0.05 10.67
N GLY A 123 -8.00 1.13 11.07
CA GLY A 123 -7.27 2.35 10.76
C GLY A 123 -8.12 3.34 9.99
N GLY A 124 -8.27 4.52 10.56
CA GLY A 124 -9.02 5.61 9.95
C GLY A 124 -8.41 6.04 8.63
N ARG A 125 -9.15 6.84 7.90
CA ARG A 125 -8.90 7.41 6.57
C ARG A 125 -7.50 8.03 6.31
N ARG A 126 -6.59 8.06 7.28
CA ARG A 126 -5.30 8.77 7.22
C ARG A 126 -4.08 7.91 6.94
N SER A 127 -4.15 6.60 7.12
CA SER A 127 -2.98 5.76 6.91
C SER A 127 -2.96 5.22 5.48
N GLN A 128 -2.34 5.96 4.58
CA GLN A 128 -2.13 5.49 3.20
C GLN A 128 -1.00 4.45 3.12
N MET A 129 -0.15 4.36 4.14
CA MET A 129 0.96 3.40 4.21
C MET A 129 0.94 2.66 5.55
N PRO A 130 1.18 1.32 5.54
CA PRO A 130 1.10 0.49 6.75
C PRO A 130 2.19 0.82 7.79
N VAL A 131 3.30 1.40 7.35
CA VAL A 131 4.41 1.79 8.22
C VAL A 131 4.71 3.27 8.04
N GLN A 132 4.76 4.00 9.13
CA GLN A 132 5.09 5.42 9.16
C GLN A 132 6.24 5.66 10.13
N TYR A 133 7.30 6.27 9.64
CA TYR A 133 8.44 6.72 10.46
C TYR A 133 8.43 8.23 10.57
N VAL A 134 8.66 8.74 11.77
CA VAL A 134 8.83 10.16 12.03
C VAL A 134 10.31 10.44 12.28
N LEU A 135 10.95 11.12 11.33
CA LEU A 135 12.31 11.61 11.50
C LEU A 135 12.28 12.99 12.14
N GLN A 136 12.98 13.15 13.27
CA GLN A 136 13.10 14.42 13.97
C GLN A 136 14.54 14.90 13.94
N ALA A 137 14.73 16.18 13.67
CA ALA A 137 16.03 16.84 13.74
C ALA A 137 15.89 18.19 14.42
N THR A 138 16.99 18.69 14.97
CA THR A 138 17.04 20.00 15.66
C THR A 138 16.87 21.18 14.72
N ASN A 139 17.24 21.01 13.44
CA ASN A 139 17.04 22.01 12.40
C ASN A 139 16.74 21.36 11.05
N LEU A 140 16.18 22.13 10.12
CA LEU A 140 15.78 21.68 8.80
C LEU A 140 16.98 21.30 7.93
N GLU A 141 18.11 22.02 8.07
CA GLU A 141 19.33 21.77 7.30
C GLU A 141 19.89 20.37 7.55
N LYS A 142 19.91 19.96 8.82
CA LYS A 142 20.35 18.61 9.20
C LYS A 142 19.42 17.54 8.65
N LEU A 143 18.12 17.80 8.60
CA LEU A 143 17.14 16.91 8.01
C LEU A 143 17.36 16.78 6.50
N GLN A 144 17.65 17.89 5.81
CA GLN A 144 17.97 17.89 4.37
C GLN A 144 19.22 17.08 4.02
N GLN A 145 20.21 17.06 4.91
CA GLN A 145 21.44 16.27 4.73
C GLN A 145 21.22 14.77 4.94
N VAL A 146 20.47 14.41 5.97
CA VAL A 146 20.31 13.00 6.39
C VAL A 146 19.23 12.28 5.56
N LEU A 147 18.19 12.99 5.13
CA LEU A 147 17.06 12.40 4.45
C LEU A 147 17.42 11.64 3.16
N PRO A 148 18.28 12.17 2.24
CA PRO A 148 18.66 11.46 1.03
C PRO A 148 19.40 10.13 1.32
N GLU A 149 20.31 10.14 2.30
CA GLU A 149 21.04 8.94 2.70
C GLU A 149 20.10 7.89 3.32
N PHE A 150 19.19 8.33 4.18
CA PHE A 150 18.17 7.45 4.74
C PHE A 150 17.29 6.82 3.65
N MET A 151 16.81 7.63 2.70
CA MET A 151 15.98 7.15 1.60
C MET A 151 16.72 6.20 0.68
N ALA A 152 18.01 6.44 0.42
CA ALA A 152 18.82 5.50 -0.37
C ALA A 152 18.87 4.12 0.28
N LYS A 153 19.10 4.06 1.59
CA LYS A 153 19.11 2.79 2.36
C LYS A 153 17.74 2.11 2.39
N VAL A 154 16.67 2.87 2.44
CA VAL A 154 15.30 2.33 2.38
C VAL A 154 15.02 1.70 1.03
N TYR A 155 15.44 2.34 -0.07
CA TYR A 155 15.25 1.80 -1.43
C TYR A 155 16.13 0.58 -1.73
N GLU A 156 17.29 0.46 -1.09
CA GLU A 156 18.15 -0.73 -1.18
C GLU A 156 17.56 -1.94 -0.45
N SER A 157 16.68 -1.72 0.51
CA SER A 157 16.10 -2.78 1.31
C SER A 157 15.00 -3.53 0.54
N PRO A 158 15.08 -4.85 0.39
CA PRO A 158 14.06 -5.64 -0.30
C PRO A 158 12.73 -5.73 0.49
N VAL A 159 12.72 -5.29 1.74
CA VAL A 159 11.55 -5.33 2.63
C VAL A 159 10.56 -4.23 2.25
N PHE A 160 11.06 -3.06 1.82
CA PHE A 160 10.22 -1.93 1.48
C PHE A 160 9.92 -1.92 -0.02
N GLN A 161 8.67 -2.15 -0.37
CA GLN A 161 8.23 -2.09 -1.76
C GLN A 161 8.15 -0.65 -2.27
N MET A 162 7.92 0.30 -1.37
CA MET A 162 7.79 1.72 -1.65
C MET A 162 8.05 2.54 -0.40
N ALA A 163 8.69 3.68 -0.57
CA ALA A 163 8.84 4.70 0.46
C ALA A 163 8.47 6.07 -0.11
N ASP A 164 7.80 6.89 0.67
CA ASP A 164 7.45 8.26 0.32
C ASP A 164 7.76 9.20 1.50
N VAL A 165 8.11 10.45 1.19
CA VAL A 165 8.45 11.47 2.17
C VAL A 165 7.47 12.62 2.04
N ASP A 166 6.87 13.01 3.16
CA ASP A 166 5.89 14.11 3.18
C ASP A 166 6.54 15.51 3.26
N LEU A 167 7.85 15.57 3.50
CA LEU A 167 8.59 16.82 3.60
C LEU A 167 8.97 17.34 2.20
N LYS A 168 8.48 18.54 1.85
CA LYS A 168 8.79 19.26 0.63
C LYS A 168 9.68 20.42 0.95
N PHE A 169 10.91 20.41 0.43
CA PHE A 169 11.91 21.46 0.68
C PHE A 169 11.77 22.68 -0.25
N SER A 170 11.00 22.56 -1.33
CA SER A 170 10.90 23.56 -2.40
C SER A 170 9.73 24.54 -2.27
N LYS A 171 9.02 24.55 -1.13
CA LYS A 171 8.06 25.63 -0.86
C LYS A 171 8.69 26.69 0.01
N PRO A 172 8.72 27.95 -0.48
CA PRO A 172 9.05 29.08 0.36
C PRO A 172 7.98 29.29 1.45
#